data_ad6ca2caf00dd15029b9b6eab0365be1
#
_entry.id   ad6ca2caf00dd15029b9b6eab0365be1
#
_cell.length_a   1.000
_cell.length_b   1.000
_cell.length_c   1.000
_cell.angle_alpha   90.00
_cell.angle_beta   90.00
_cell.angle_gamma   90.00
#
_symmetry.space_group_name_H-M   'P 1'
#
loop_
_entity.id
_entity.type
_entity.pdbx_description
1 polymer ?
#
loop_
_entity_poly.entity_id
_entity_poly.type
_entity_poly.pdbx_seq_one_letter_code
_entity_poly.pdbx_strand_id
1 'polypeptide(L)'
;MKKILDNETYCIDKFINLDRLQIIQTLYSSSYNLWNDAKCYECYKFENGTLTPNKSIQTTTFNKYHEKYTHCINQRTINDTTICKTCMEDYLNLDNYYTSISNENEKIGVCMDIVDVMNTTRLFWSLKCCKYRKHEEHIFIASTVTVLLVTLLFYVIVQFCSVKKTPTILQQRRFAESLNQPNNEM
;
A
#
# COMPACT_ATOMS: atom_id res chain seq x y z
N MET A 1 45.12 -0.79 33.88
CA MET A 1 45.10 -0.82 32.43
C MET A 1 46.46 -0.90 31.74
N LYS A 2 47.51 -0.25 32.24
CA LYS A 2 48.86 -0.24 31.61
C LYS A 2 49.57 -1.60 31.60
N LYS A 3 49.32 -2.51 32.56
CA LYS A 3 49.95 -3.82 32.64
C LYS A 3 49.37 -4.88 31.69
N ILE A 4 48.23 -4.60 31.06
CA ILE A 4 47.53 -5.51 30.12
C ILE A 4 48.09 -5.30 28.69
N LEU A 5 48.66 -4.14 28.40
CA LEU A 5 49.19 -3.78 27.08
C LEU A 5 50.62 -4.27 26.82
N ASP A 6 51.43 -4.52 27.86
CA ASP A 6 52.83 -4.94 27.69
C ASP A 6 53.01 -6.44 27.34
N ASN A 7 51.95 -7.25 27.32
CA ASN A 7 51.96 -8.67 26.93
C ASN A 7 50.77 -8.98 25.99
N GLU A 8 50.59 -8.17 24.98
CA GLU A 8 49.42 -8.21 24.10
C GLU A 8 49.13 -9.57 23.48
N THR A 9 50.18 -10.27 23.02
CA THR A 9 50.04 -11.60 22.39
C THR A 9 49.60 -12.68 23.39
N TYR A 10 50.10 -12.64 24.61
CA TYR A 10 49.82 -13.68 25.62
C TYR A 10 48.44 -13.54 26.27
N CYS A 11 47.95 -12.34 26.39
CA CYS A 11 46.59 -12.06 26.92
C CYS A 11 45.51 -12.37 25.90
N ILE A 12 45.75 -11.99 24.65
CA ILE A 12 44.81 -12.25 23.53
C ILE A 12 44.63 -13.75 23.32
N ASP A 13 45.72 -14.52 23.21
CA ASP A 13 45.68 -15.97 22.95
C ASP A 13 45.06 -16.77 24.11
N LYS A 14 45.19 -16.28 25.35
CA LYS A 14 44.75 -17.01 26.56
C LYS A 14 43.34 -16.67 27.00
N PHE A 15 42.86 -15.44 26.75
CA PHE A 15 41.57 -14.94 27.27
C PHE A 15 40.58 -14.54 26.18
N ILE A 16 41.03 -14.25 24.97
CA ILE A 16 40.19 -13.85 23.87
C ILE A 16 40.15 -14.96 22.81
N ASN A 17 39.08 -15.72 22.80
CA ASN A 17 38.81 -16.62 21.70
C ASN A 17 38.33 -15.78 20.51
N LEU A 18 39.09 -15.70 19.42
CA LEU A 18 38.77 -14.93 18.21
C LEU A 18 37.40 -15.29 17.64
N ASP A 19 37.01 -16.57 17.69
CA ASP A 19 35.68 -16.99 17.21
C ASP A 19 34.57 -16.40 18.04
N ARG A 20 34.75 -16.34 19.37
CA ARG A 20 33.76 -15.69 20.26
C ARG A 20 33.67 -14.17 20.05
N LEU A 21 34.83 -13.52 19.82
CA LEU A 21 34.87 -12.10 19.52
C LEU A 21 34.17 -11.81 18.19
N GLN A 22 34.36 -12.62 17.18
CA GLN A 22 33.71 -12.52 15.89
C GLN A 22 32.18 -12.68 16.03
N ILE A 23 31.72 -13.63 16.83
CA ILE A 23 30.29 -13.83 17.13
C ILE A 23 29.71 -12.58 17.80
N ILE A 24 30.39 -12.04 18.81
CA ILE A 24 29.94 -10.83 19.51
C ILE A 24 29.89 -9.63 18.56
N GLN A 25 30.88 -9.46 17.70
CA GLN A 25 30.94 -8.42 16.70
C GLN A 25 29.79 -8.54 15.68
N THR A 26 29.52 -9.75 15.22
CA THR A 26 28.39 -10.03 14.30
C THR A 26 27.04 -9.71 14.94
N LEU A 27 26.84 -10.13 16.19
CA LEU A 27 25.62 -9.83 16.93
C LEU A 27 25.44 -8.33 17.15
N TYR A 28 26.53 -7.63 17.54
CA TYR A 28 26.49 -6.17 17.69
C TYR A 28 26.13 -5.47 16.39
N SER A 29 26.82 -5.83 15.29
CA SER A 29 26.55 -5.25 13.97
C SER A 29 25.12 -5.51 13.51
N SER A 30 24.62 -6.74 13.71
CA SER A 30 23.24 -7.11 13.36
C SER A 30 22.22 -6.32 14.19
N SER A 31 22.46 -6.19 15.49
CA SER A 31 21.56 -5.41 16.38
C SER A 31 21.59 -3.93 16.04
N TYR A 32 22.76 -3.38 15.72
CA TYR A 32 22.91 -1.99 15.33
C TYR A 32 22.24 -1.69 13.99
N ASN A 33 22.39 -2.56 13.01
CA ASN A 33 21.73 -2.43 11.72
C ASN A 33 20.21 -2.52 11.88
N LEU A 34 19.73 -3.50 12.66
CA LEU A 34 18.30 -3.63 12.95
C LEU A 34 17.73 -2.37 13.61
N TRP A 35 18.45 -1.81 14.59
CA TRP A 35 18.05 -0.56 15.25
C TRP A 35 17.94 0.63 14.28
N ASN A 36 18.90 0.73 13.37
CA ASN A 36 18.88 1.80 12.35
C ASN A 36 17.83 1.57 11.27
N ASP A 37 17.72 0.34 10.77
CA ASP A 37 16.73 -0.02 9.74
C ASP A 37 15.30 0.15 10.25
N ALA A 38 15.07 -0.13 11.53
CA ALA A 38 13.80 0.08 12.22
C ALA A 38 13.56 1.53 12.66
N LYS A 39 14.50 2.44 12.41
CA LYS A 39 14.44 3.87 12.82
C LYS A 39 14.07 4.06 14.29
N CYS A 40 14.54 3.18 15.17
CA CYS A 40 14.22 3.23 16.59
C CYS A 40 14.63 4.55 17.26
N TYR A 41 15.65 5.23 16.73
CA TYR A 41 16.08 6.53 17.22
C TYR A 41 15.04 7.64 16.96
N GLU A 42 14.20 7.54 15.94
CA GLU A 42 13.16 8.52 15.64
C GLU A 42 11.98 8.48 16.63
N CYS A 43 11.86 7.37 17.39
CA CYS A 43 10.86 7.28 18.46
C CYS A 43 11.12 8.26 19.61
N TYR A 44 12.36 8.71 19.77
CA TYR A 44 12.83 9.50 20.91
C TYR A 44 13.33 10.88 20.47
N LYS A 45 13.39 11.81 21.43
CA LYS A 45 13.98 13.12 21.20
C LYS A 45 15.50 13.03 21.15
N PHE A 46 16.06 13.75 20.19
CA PHE A 46 17.49 13.91 20.06
C PHE A 46 17.86 15.32 20.55
N GLU A 47 18.63 15.43 21.63
CA GLU A 47 19.04 16.68 22.23
C GLU A 47 20.56 16.69 22.45
N ASN A 48 21.24 17.78 22.04
CA ASN A 48 22.69 17.93 22.19
C ASN A 48 23.56 16.79 21.67
N GLY A 49 23.13 16.15 20.56
CA GLY A 49 23.86 15.02 19.99
C GLY A 49 23.67 13.68 20.71
N THR A 50 22.77 13.62 21.70
CA THR A 50 22.45 12.40 22.46
C THR A 50 20.99 12.07 22.41
N LEU A 51 20.70 10.77 22.40
CA LEU A 51 19.32 10.28 22.46
C LEU A 51 18.81 10.39 23.90
N THR A 52 17.68 11.07 24.07
CA THR A 52 17.05 11.21 25.39
C THR A 52 15.98 10.12 25.60
N PRO A 53 15.64 9.77 26.85
CA PRO A 53 14.56 8.81 27.14
C PRO A 53 13.16 9.37 26.82
N ASN A 54 13.06 10.66 26.47
CA ASN A 54 11.79 11.30 26.15
C ASN A 54 11.35 10.96 24.74
N LYS A 55 10.05 10.64 24.56
CA LYS A 55 9.48 10.37 23.26
C LYS A 55 9.51 11.60 22.36
N SER A 56 9.68 11.39 21.05
CA SER A 56 9.60 12.44 20.05
C SER A 56 8.20 13.06 19.99
N ILE A 57 8.07 14.24 19.43
CA ILE A 57 6.78 14.93 19.25
C ILE A 57 5.85 14.08 18.37
N GLN A 58 6.39 13.47 17.32
CA GLN A 58 5.63 12.59 16.42
C GLN A 58 5.07 11.37 17.18
N THR A 59 5.92 10.68 17.95
CA THR A 59 5.53 9.53 18.76
C THR A 59 4.50 9.92 19.83
N THR A 60 4.69 11.05 20.48
CA THR A 60 3.77 11.53 21.52
C THR A 60 2.38 11.87 20.94
N THR A 61 2.36 12.55 19.79
CA THR A 61 1.11 12.91 19.11
C THR A 61 0.38 11.68 18.57
N PHE A 62 1.12 10.73 17.97
CA PHE A 62 0.56 9.46 17.52
C PHE A 62 -0.07 8.69 18.69
N ASN A 63 0.64 8.57 19.81
CA ASN A 63 0.12 7.90 21.00
C ASN A 63 -1.18 8.55 21.52
N LYS A 64 -1.30 9.88 21.45
CA LYS A 64 -2.51 10.60 21.83
C LYS A 64 -3.71 10.23 20.95
N TYR A 65 -3.52 10.12 19.63
CA TYR A 65 -4.58 9.65 18.72
C TYR A 65 -4.91 8.18 18.96
N HIS A 66 -3.90 7.33 19.15
CA HIS A 66 -4.08 5.92 19.44
C HIS A 66 -4.81 5.69 20.78
N GLU A 67 -4.51 6.48 21.81
CA GLU A 67 -5.20 6.43 23.10
C GLU A 67 -6.68 6.79 22.96
N LYS A 68 -7.02 7.83 22.21
CA LYS A 68 -8.39 8.20 21.88
C LYS A 68 -9.15 7.05 21.21
N TYR A 69 -8.55 6.48 20.18
CA TYR A 69 -9.10 5.33 19.47
C TYR A 69 -9.32 4.14 20.40
N THR A 70 -8.31 3.77 21.18
CA THR A 70 -8.38 2.65 22.14
C THR A 70 -9.43 2.87 23.20
N HIS A 71 -9.53 4.10 23.71
CA HIS A 71 -10.58 4.48 24.68
C HIS A 71 -11.98 4.34 24.07
N CYS A 72 -12.18 4.77 22.83
CA CYS A 72 -13.46 4.59 22.13
C CYS A 72 -13.85 3.12 22.02
N ILE A 73 -12.92 2.26 21.64
CA ILE A 73 -13.16 0.82 21.47
C ILE A 73 -13.44 0.14 22.83
N ASN A 74 -12.68 0.48 23.86
CA ASN A 74 -12.79 -0.16 25.16
C ASN A 74 -14.02 0.28 25.96
N GLN A 75 -14.56 1.46 25.71
CA GLN A 75 -15.76 1.93 26.43
C GLN A 75 -17.03 1.21 26.06
N ARG A 76 -17.05 0.43 24.98
CA ARG A 76 -18.31 -0.09 24.45
C ARG A 76 -18.36 -1.61 24.48
N THR A 77 -19.12 -2.12 25.41
CA THR A 77 -19.62 -3.51 25.48
C THR A 77 -20.70 -3.82 24.42
N ILE A 78 -20.84 -2.99 23.38
CA ILE A 78 -21.96 -2.98 22.44
C ILE A 78 -21.49 -3.55 21.08
N ASN A 79 -22.42 -4.21 20.37
CA ASN A 79 -22.25 -4.88 19.07
C ASN A 79 -21.20 -4.27 18.13
N ASP A 80 -20.40 -5.13 17.49
CA ASP A 80 -19.32 -4.78 16.53
C ASP A 80 -19.74 -3.71 15.51
N THR A 81 -20.99 -3.73 15.03
CA THR A 81 -21.50 -2.73 14.06
C THR A 81 -21.55 -1.31 14.60
N THR A 82 -21.89 -1.16 15.87
CA THR A 82 -21.99 0.15 16.53
C THR A 82 -20.62 0.74 16.83
N ILE A 83 -19.67 -0.11 17.24
CA ILE A 83 -18.26 0.28 17.45
C ILE A 83 -17.68 0.87 16.16
N CYS A 84 -17.84 0.17 15.05
CA CYS A 84 -17.30 0.58 13.75
C CYS A 84 -17.85 1.92 13.28
N LYS A 85 -19.14 2.20 13.56
CA LYS A 85 -19.74 3.48 13.19
C LYS A 85 -19.31 4.63 14.10
N THR A 86 -19.22 4.36 15.41
CA THR A 86 -18.95 5.41 16.40
C THR A 86 -17.47 5.77 16.47
N CYS A 87 -16.58 4.76 16.39
CA CYS A 87 -15.13 4.97 16.51
C CYS A 87 -14.44 5.21 15.13
N MET A 88 -15.21 5.34 14.05
CA MET A 88 -14.68 5.56 12.70
C MET A 88 -13.88 6.86 12.61
N GLU A 89 -14.36 7.92 13.22
CA GLU A 89 -13.68 9.22 13.19
C GLU A 89 -12.32 9.16 13.91
N ASP A 90 -12.27 8.53 15.08
CA ASP A 90 -11.01 8.37 15.82
C ASP A 90 -10.02 7.49 15.06
N TYR A 91 -10.49 6.42 14.41
CA TYR A 91 -9.65 5.59 13.54
C TYR A 91 -9.12 6.38 12.35
N LEU A 92 -9.96 7.14 11.65
CA LEU A 92 -9.54 7.95 10.50
C LEU A 92 -8.54 9.04 10.90
N ASN A 93 -8.73 9.69 12.05
CA ASN A 93 -7.81 10.69 12.55
C ASN A 93 -6.43 10.08 12.86
N LEU A 94 -6.41 8.88 13.43
CA LEU A 94 -5.18 8.12 13.68
C LEU A 94 -4.48 7.72 12.37
N ASP A 95 -5.23 7.17 11.41
CA ASP A 95 -4.70 6.71 10.12
C ASP A 95 -4.18 7.87 9.27
N ASN A 96 -4.89 8.98 9.22
CA ASN A 96 -4.48 10.20 8.52
C ASN A 96 -3.21 10.79 9.14
N TYR A 97 -3.12 10.83 10.48
CA TYR A 97 -1.91 11.28 11.14
C TYR A 97 -0.72 10.37 10.84
N TYR A 98 -0.90 9.04 10.93
CA TYR A 98 0.14 8.07 10.56
C TYR A 98 0.62 8.28 9.12
N THR A 99 -0.29 8.44 8.17
CA THR A 99 0.05 8.68 6.76
C THR A 99 0.82 10.00 6.57
N SER A 100 0.48 11.03 7.35
CA SER A 100 1.16 12.33 7.28
C SER A 100 2.60 12.31 7.78
N ILE A 101 2.94 11.42 8.73
CA ILE A 101 4.29 11.31 9.30
C ILE A 101 5.12 10.21 8.66
N SER A 102 4.49 9.26 7.97
CA SER A 102 5.14 8.14 7.31
C SER A 102 5.69 8.57 5.94
N ASN A 103 6.98 8.32 5.70
CA ASN A 103 7.57 8.55 4.39
C ASN A 103 7.35 7.33 3.49
N GLU A 104 6.48 7.45 2.50
CA GLU A 104 6.14 6.37 1.56
C GLU A 104 7.31 5.93 0.67
N ASN A 105 8.31 6.77 0.50
CA ASN A 105 9.49 6.45 -0.32
C ASN A 105 10.52 5.59 0.42
N GLU A 106 10.33 5.33 1.70
CA GLU A 106 11.23 4.56 2.52
C GLU A 106 10.61 3.22 2.92
N LYS A 107 11.45 2.19 3.05
CA LYS A 107 11.01 0.84 3.45
C LYS A 107 10.29 0.84 4.81
N ILE A 108 10.79 1.64 5.74
CA ILE A 108 10.13 1.95 7.01
C ILE A 108 10.02 3.47 7.08
N GLY A 109 8.80 3.98 6.90
CA GLY A 109 8.55 5.41 6.73
C GLY A 109 8.62 6.23 8.01
N VAL A 110 8.57 5.58 9.19
CA VAL A 110 8.58 6.20 10.52
C VAL A 110 9.10 5.18 11.54
N CYS A 111 9.39 5.61 12.76
CA CYS A 111 9.80 4.73 13.87
C CYS A 111 8.96 3.43 13.94
N MET A 112 9.63 2.28 14.05
CA MET A 112 9.01 0.95 13.97
C MET A 112 7.94 0.71 15.03
N ASP A 113 8.06 1.26 16.23
CA ASP A 113 7.05 1.15 17.26
C ASP A 113 5.70 1.72 16.80
N ILE A 114 5.71 2.83 16.07
CA ILE A 114 4.50 3.44 15.48
C ILE A 114 3.93 2.55 14.39
N VAL A 115 4.81 2.01 13.53
CA VAL A 115 4.41 1.09 12.43
C VAL A 115 3.72 -0.14 12.99
N ASP A 116 4.27 -0.76 14.03
CA ASP A 116 3.73 -1.98 14.62
C ASP A 116 2.37 -1.75 15.28
N VAL A 117 2.24 -0.67 16.06
CA VAL A 117 0.96 -0.26 16.65
C VAL A 117 -0.07 0.04 15.56
N MET A 118 0.31 0.73 14.49
CA MET A 118 -0.62 1.03 13.40
C MET A 118 -1.05 -0.22 12.63
N ASN A 119 -0.13 -1.13 12.34
CA ASN A 119 -0.43 -2.40 11.67
C ASN A 119 -1.40 -3.24 12.50
N THR A 120 -1.19 -3.34 13.80
CA THR A 120 -2.08 -4.04 14.73
C THR A 120 -3.46 -3.39 14.76
N THR A 121 -3.51 -2.07 14.79
CA THR A 121 -4.75 -1.29 14.75
C THR A 121 -5.51 -1.51 13.44
N ARG A 122 -4.83 -1.43 12.30
CA ARG A 122 -5.42 -1.70 10.98
C ARG A 122 -5.93 -3.14 10.85
N LEU A 123 -5.17 -4.11 11.37
CA LEU A 123 -5.60 -5.50 11.38
C LEU A 123 -6.90 -5.68 12.20
N PHE A 124 -6.94 -5.12 13.42
CA PHE A 124 -8.14 -5.16 14.26
C PHE A 124 -9.33 -4.52 13.54
N TRP A 125 -9.15 -3.32 12.97
CA TRP A 125 -10.19 -2.60 12.25
C TRP A 125 -10.68 -3.38 11.03
N SER A 126 -9.79 -4.00 10.26
CA SER A 126 -10.13 -4.80 9.09
C SER A 126 -10.96 -6.04 9.45
N LEU A 127 -10.58 -6.73 10.50
CA LEU A 127 -11.28 -7.95 10.94
C LEU A 127 -12.65 -7.64 11.54
N LYS A 128 -12.80 -6.51 12.23
CA LYS A 128 -14.04 -6.15 12.93
C LYS A 128 -14.99 -5.31 12.10
N CYS A 129 -14.46 -4.34 11.35
CA CYS A 129 -15.26 -3.29 10.73
C CYS A 129 -15.40 -3.40 9.22
N CYS A 130 -14.41 -3.96 8.49
CA CYS A 130 -14.51 -4.03 7.02
C CYS A 130 -15.67 -4.91 6.52
N LYS A 131 -16.07 -5.92 7.29
CA LYS A 131 -17.22 -6.76 6.94
C LYS A 131 -18.55 -5.98 6.92
N TYR A 132 -18.62 -4.83 7.60
CA TYR A 132 -19.81 -3.96 7.63
C TYR A 132 -19.72 -2.78 6.66
N ARG A 133 -18.63 -2.67 5.93
CA ARG A 133 -18.52 -1.71 4.85
C ARG A 133 -19.60 -2.06 3.83
N LYS A 134 -20.59 -1.19 3.66
CA LYS A 134 -21.54 -1.29 2.56
C LYS A 134 -20.73 -1.22 1.28
N HIS A 135 -20.57 -2.35 0.64
CA HIS A 135 -20.02 -2.39 -0.70
C HIS A 135 -21.00 -1.62 -1.58
N GLU A 136 -20.57 -0.53 -2.17
CA GLU A 136 -21.34 0.16 -3.22
C GLU A 136 -21.30 -0.63 -4.53
N GLU A 137 -21.35 -1.97 -4.42
CA GLU A 137 -21.44 -2.87 -5.56
C GLU A 137 -22.66 -2.57 -6.43
N HIS A 138 -23.73 -2.06 -5.82
CA HIS A 138 -24.93 -1.68 -6.55
C HIS A 138 -24.69 -0.61 -7.61
N ILE A 139 -23.82 0.37 -7.33
CA ILE A 139 -23.46 1.42 -8.31
C ILE A 139 -22.62 0.81 -9.42
N PHE A 140 -21.66 -0.03 -9.07
CA PHE A 140 -20.82 -0.71 -10.05
C PHE A 140 -21.63 -1.67 -10.94
N ILE A 141 -22.51 -2.47 -10.36
CA ILE A 141 -23.40 -3.38 -11.10
C ILE A 141 -24.36 -2.57 -11.99
N ALA A 142 -24.98 -1.52 -11.47
CA ALA A 142 -25.88 -0.66 -12.22
C ALA A 142 -25.17 0.00 -13.41
N SER A 143 -23.96 0.51 -13.23
CA SER A 143 -23.18 1.12 -14.32
C SER A 143 -22.80 0.09 -15.39
N THR A 144 -22.38 -1.10 -14.99
CA THR A 144 -22.04 -2.19 -15.91
C THR A 144 -23.26 -2.63 -16.74
N VAL A 145 -24.39 -2.82 -16.10
CA VAL A 145 -25.66 -3.17 -16.78
C VAL A 145 -26.08 -2.06 -17.76
N THR A 146 -25.96 -0.81 -17.37
CA THR A 146 -26.30 0.33 -18.23
C THR A 146 -25.43 0.35 -19.49
N VAL A 147 -24.11 0.16 -19.36
CA VAL A 147 -23.20 0.10 -20.51
C VAL A 147 -23.54 -1.06 -21.44
N LEU A 148 -23.84 -2.26 -20.89
CA LEU A 148 -24.25 -3.41 -21.68
C LEU A 148 -25.56 -3.16 -22.45
N LEU A 149 -26.54 -2.55 -21.82
CA LEU A 149 -27.81 -2.20 -22.48
C LEU A 149 -27.61 -1.18 -23.62
N VAL A 150 -26.80 -0.15 -23.39
CA VAL A 150 -26.49 0.86 -24.43
C VAL A 150 -25.77 0.22 -25.61
N THR A 151 -24.81 -0.67 -25.38
CA THR A 151 -24.08 -1.37 -26.46
C THR A 151 -24.98 -2.31 -27.24
N LEU A 152 -25.89 -3.03 -26.57
CA LEU A 152 -26.89 -3.88 -27.24
C LEU A 152 -27.86 -3.05 -28.09
N LEU A 153 -28.38 -1.95 -27.56
CA LEU A 153 -29.25 -1.05 -28.29
C LEU A 153 -28.56 -0.48 -29.53
N PHE A 154 -27.29 -0.03 -29.37
CA PHE A 154 -26.51 0.46 -30.49
C PHE A 154 -26.33 -0.63 -31.56
N TYR A 155 -26.00 -1.85 -31.19
CA TYR A 155 -25.85 -2.97 -32.11
C TYR A 155 -27.15 -3.26 -32.86
N VAL A 156 -28.29 -3.30 -32.17
CA VAL A 156 -29.62 -3.52 -32.77
C VAL A 156 -29.96 -2.40 -33.76
N ILE A 157 -29.74 -1.14 -33.39
CA ILE A 157 -30.01 0.01 -34.28
C ILE A 157 -29.14 -0.10 -35.54
N VAL A 158 -27.85 -0.37 -35.40
CA VAL A 158 -26.93 -0.54 -36.55
C VAL A 158 -27.40 -1.69 -37.44
N GLN A 159 -27.79 -2.82 -36.87
CA GLN A 159 -28.27 -3.96 -37.60
C GLN A 159 -29.55 -3.62 -38.41
N PHE A 160 -30.53 -2.96 -37.81
CA PHE A 160 -31.74 -2.52 -38.48
C PHE A 160 -31.50 -1.42 -39.54
N CYS A 161 -30.58 -0.50 -39.29
CA CYS A 161 -30.22 0.52 -40.26
C CYS A 161 -29.37 -0.03 -41.45
N SER A 162 -28.53 -1.03 -41.19
CA SER A 162 -27.63 -1.62 -42.18
C SER A 162 -28.37 -2.53 -43.17
N VAL A 163 -29.48 -3.20 -42.77
CA VAL A 163 -30.26 -4.15 -43.61
C VAL A 163 -30.95 -3.41 -44.79
N LYS A 164 -31.09 -2.09 -44.78
CA LYS A 164 -31.79 -1.33 -45.81
C LYS A 164 -30.90 -0.82 -46.98
N LYS A 165 -29.59 -1.06 -46.94
CA LYS A 165 -28.71 -0.72 -48.08
C LYS A 165 -28.18 -1.98 -48.70
N THR A 166 -28.92 -2.50 -49.70
CA THR A 166 -28.34 -3.43 -50.69
C THR A 166 -27.15 -2.69 -51.29
N PRO A 167 -25.94 -3.26 -51.28
CA PRO A 167 -24.82 -2.67 -51.97
C PRO A 167 -25.17 -2.69 -53.47
N THR A 168 -25.43 -1.54 -54.06
CA THR A 168 -25.44 -1.40 -55.49
C THR A 168 -24.01 -1.62 -55.95
N ILE A 169 -23.75 -2.82 -56.43
CA ILE A 169 -22.49 -3.15 -57.10
C ILE A 169 -22.44 -2.26 -58.33
N LEU A 170 -21.66 -1.17 -58.26
CA LEU A 170 -21.33 -0.40 -59.44
C LEU A 170 -20.49 -1.31 -60.33
N GLN A 171 -21.14 -1.98 -61.24
CA GLN A 171 -20.46 -2.68 -62.34
C GLN A 171 -19.62 -1.62 -63.06
N GLN A 172 -18.31 -1.77 -63.03
CA GLN A 172 -17.37 -0.92 -63.73
C GLN A 172 -17.62 -1.09 -65.24
N ARG A 173 -18.39 -0.20 -65.80
CA ARG A 173 -18.72 -0.12 -67.24
C ARG A 173 -17.54 -0.23 -68.20
N ARG A 174 -16.37 0.12 -67.73
CA ARG A 174 -15.11 0.13 -68.51
C ARG A 174 -14.64 -1.26 -68.95
N PHE A 175 -14.96 -2.33 -68.23
CA PHE A 175 -14.56 -3.68 -68.61
C PHE A 175 -15.54 -4.33 -69.60
N ALA A 176 -16.83 -3.97 -69.60
CA ALA A 176 -17.82 -4.51 -70.51
C ALA A 176 -17.64 -3.94 -71.95
N GLU A 177 -17.13 -2.73 -72.08
CA GLU A 177 -16.95 -2.07 -73.38
C GLU A 177 -15.71 -2.59 -74.15
N SER A 178 -14.68 -3.08 -73.45
CA SER A 178 -13.47 -3.63 -74.12
C SER A 178 -13.66 -5.07 -74.59
N LEU A 179 -14.71 -5.78 -74.11
CA LEU A 179 -15.01 -7.17 -74.52
C LEU A 179 -15.98 -7.25 -75.75
N ASN A 180 -16.59 -6.10 -76.11
CA ASN A 180 -17.57 -6.05 -77.23
C ASN A 180 -17.01 -5.33 -78.50
N GLN A 181 -15.71 -5.15 -78.63
CA GLN A 181 -15.15 -4.72 -79.97
C GLN A 181 -15.12 -5.90 -80.92
N PRO A 182 -15.88 -5.88 -81.98
CA PRO A 182 -15.78 -6.92 -83.00
C PRO A 182 -14.43 -6.75 -83.72
N ASN A 183 -13.68 -7.82 -83.77
CA ASN A 183 -12.49 -7.92 -84.66
C ASN A 183 -12.90 -7.75 -86.07
N ASN A 184 -12.80 -6.54 -86.62
CA ASN A 184 -12.75 -6.28 -88.00
C ASN A 184 -11.32 -5.94 -88.40
N GLU A 185 -10.56 -6.96 -88.68
CA GLU A 185 -9.41 -6.83 -89.54
C GLU A 185 -9.42 -7.94 -90.61
N MET A 186 -9.57 -7.48 -91.80
CA MET A 186 -9.15 -8.13 -93.04
C MET A 186 -7.97 -7.40 -93.60
#